data_d5b6ab2dffc6a67ad4e75192929a16df
#
_entry.id   d5b6ab2dffc6a67ad4e75192929a16df
#
_cell.length_a   1.000
_cell.length_b   1.000
_cell.length_c   1.000
_cell.angle_alpha   90.00
_cell.angle_beta   90.00
_cell.angle_gamma   90.00
#
_symmetry.space_group_name_H-M   'P 1'
#
loop_
_entity.id
_entity.type
_entity.pdbx_description
1 polymer ?
#
loop_
_entity_poly.entity_id
_entity_poly.type
_entity_poly.pdbx_seq_one_letter_code
_entity_poly.pdbx_strand_id
1 'polypeptide(L)' 'MNTINEILVEILKLKKENEILKNENKVLRNKLNVHMNNELDLMLKLKGFKDYIKTLENKILS' A
#
# COMPACT_ATOMS: atom_id res chain seq x y z
N MET A 1 24.63 -1.46 -41.40
CA MET A 1 24.35 -1.31 -39.98
C MET A 1 23.24 -0.34 -39.73
N ASN A 2 22.21 -0.75 -39.06
CA ASN A 2 21.02 0.09 -38.97
C ASN A 2 20.80 0.52 -37.51
N THR A 3 21.72 1.36 -37.04
CA THR A 3 21.71 1.88 -35.67
C THR A 3 20.44 2.65 -35.34
N ILE A 4 19.83 3.32 -36.31
CA ILE A 4 18.59 4.07 -36.10
C ILE A 4 17.44 3.12 -35.80
N ASN A 5 17.30 2.03 -36.51
CA ASN A 5 16.26 1.03 -36.25
C ASN A 5 16.47 0.34 -34.92
N GLU A 6 17.70 0.05 -34.55
CA GLU A 6 18.01 -0.51 -33.24
C GLU A 6 17.62 0.42 -32.12
N ILE A 7 17.90 1.71 -32.27
CA ILE A 7 17.51 2.73 -31.29
C ILE A 7 15.99 2.84 -31.20
N LEU A 8 15.28 2.85 -32.31
CA LEU A 8 13.83 2.90 -32.33
C LEU A 8 13.19 1.69 -31.65
N VAL A 9 13.72 0.51 -31.90
CA VAL A 9 13.26 -0.71 -31.23
C VAL A 9 13.47 -0.60 -29.72
N GLU A 10 14.62 -0.11 -29.29
CA GLU A 10 14.93 0.07 -27.88
C GLU A 10 14.00 1.09 -27.22
N ILE A 11 13.72 2.21 -27.89
CA ILE A 11 12.78 3.23 -27.40
C ILE A 11 11.39 2.63 -27.21
N LEU A 12 10.90 1.87 -28.18
CA LEU A 12 9.59 1.24 -28.09
C LEU A 12 9.52 0.23 -26.93
N LYS A 13 10.59 -0.53 -26.75
CA LYS A 13 10.70 -1.48 -25.65
C LYS A 13 10.66 -0.79 -24.30
N LEU A 14 11.44 0.27 -24.15
CA LEU A 14 11.50 1.06 -22.91
C LEU A 14 10.17 1.73 -22.61
N LYS A 15 9.49 2.25 -23.64
CA LYS A 15 8.17 2.84 -23.49
C LYS A 15 7.16 1.82 -22.92
N LYS A 16 7.18 0.62 -23.47
CA LYS A 16 6.30 -0.45 -23.04
C LYS A 16 6.60 -0.87 -21.60
N GLU A 17 7.88 -1.02 -21.27
CA GLU A 17 8.30 -1.35 -19.90
C GLU A 17 7.89 -0.27 -18.92
N ASN A 18 8.01 1.01 -19.30
CA ASN A 18 7.60 2.13 -18.46
C ASN A 18 6.10 2.12 -18.17
N GLU A 19 5.28 1.80 -19.16
CA GLU A 19 3.83 1.69 -18.95
C GLU A 19 3.49 0.56 -17.99
N ILE A 20 4.13 -0.59 -18.16
CA ILE A 20 3.94 -1.73 -17.26
C ILE A 20 4.32 -1.35 -15.83
N LEU A 21 5.48 -0.70 -15.66
CA LEU A 21 5.96 -0.28 -14.34
C LEU A 21 5.04 0.75 -13.70
N LYS A 22 4.51 1.69 -14.47
CA LYS A 22 3.54 2.66 -13.98
C LYS A 22 2.28 1.98 -13.44
N ASN A 23 1.77 1.00 -14.19
CA ASN A 23 0.59 0.25 -13.77
C ASN A 23 0.87 -0.59 -12.53
N GLU A 24 2.02 -1.25 -12.46
CA GLU A 24 2.42 -2.01 -11.29
C GLU A 24 2.57 -1.10 -10.06
N ASN A 25 3.18 0.07 -10.22
CA ASN A 25 3.32 1.04 -9.15
C ASN A 25 1.96 1.51 -8.63
N LYS A 26 1.03 1.76 -9.53
CA LYS A 26 -0.33 2.16 -9.14
C LYS A 26 -1.03 1.08 -8.32
N VAL A 27 -0.93 -0.17 -8.75
CA VAL A 27 -1.51 -1.31 -8.04
C VAL A 27 -0.87 -1.46 -6.66
N LEU A 28 0.46 -1.36 -6.58
CA LEU A 28 1.17 -1.47 -5.32
C LEU A 28 0.81 -0.35 -4.34
N ARG A 29 0.67 0.89 -4.83
CA ARG A 29 0.23 2.02 -4.00
C ARG A 29 -1.17 1.80 -3.45
N ASN A 30 -2.07 1.28 -4.28
CA ASN A 30 -3.44 0.99 -3.84
C ASN A 30 -3.45 -0.09 -2.76
N LYS A 31 -2.67 -1.15 -2.94
CA LYS A 31 -2.53 -2.21 -1.95
C LYS A 31 -1.96 -1.69 -0.64
N LEU A 32 -0.95 -0.83 -0.72
CA LEU A 32 -0.34 -0.22 0.45
C LEU A 32 -1.35 0.63 1.21
N ASN A 33 -2.14 1.44 0.50
CA ASN A 33 -3.16 2.27 1.14
C ASN A 33 -4.22 1.44 1.86
N VAL A 34 -4.68 0.36 1.25
CA VAL A 34 -5.63 -0.55 1.88
C VAL A 34 -5.03 -1.17 3.13
N HIS A 35 -3.77 -1.62 3.04
CA HIS A 35 -3.08 -2.23 4.17
C HIS A 35 -2.92 -1.25 5.34
N MET A 36 -2.50 -0.02 5.05
CA MET A 36 -2.36 1.03 6.06
C MET A 36 -3.68 1.37 6.72
N ASN A 37 -4.77 1.43 5.96
CA ASN A 37 -6.10 1.68 6.51
C ASN A 37 -6.56 0.54 7.41
N ASN A 38 -6.27 -0.70 7.03
CA ASN A 38 -6.58 -1.87 7.85
C ASN A 38 -5.79 -1.86 9.16
N GLU A 39 -4.51 -1.51 9.11
CA GLU A 39 -3.69 -1.38 10.31
C GLU A 39 -4.24 -0.32 11.26
N LEU A 40 -4.59 0.84 10.72
CA LEU A 40 -5.17 1.91 11.52
C LEU A 40 -6.47 1.48 12.18
N ASP A 41 -7.33 0.79 11.45
CA ASP A 41 -8.59 0.28 11.96
C ASP A 41 -8.37 -0.71 13.11
N LEU A 42 -7.40 -1.61 12.96
CA LEU A 42 -7.04 -2.57 14.00
C LEU A 42 -6.48 -1.87 15.24
N MET A 43 -5.67 -0.84 15.06
CA MET A 43 -5.14 -0.05 16.16
C MET A 43 -6.25 0.65 16.95
N LEU A 44 -7.22 1.19 16.25
CA LEU A 44 -8.37 1.86 16.88
C LEU A 44 -9.24 0.86 17.67
N LYS A 45 -9.45 -0.32 17.11
CA LYS A 45 -10.17 -1.41 17.81
C LYS A 45 -9.42 -1.85 19.06
N LEU A 46 -8.11 -2.00 18.95
CA LEU A 46 -7.28 -2.39 20.10
C LEU A 46 -7.35 -1.34 21.20
N LYS A 47 -7.29 -0.06 20.85
CA LYS A 47 -7.45 1.03 21.81
C LYS A 47 -8.80 0.97 22.50
N GLY A 48 -9.87 0.73 21.74
CA GLY A 48 -11.21 0.58 22.31
C GLY A 48 -11.31 -0.55 23.30
N PHE A 49 -10.71 -1.69 23.02
CA PHE A 49 -10.67 -2.82 23.96
C PHE A 49 -9.89 -2.48 25.23
N LYS A 50 -8.75 -1.83 25.10
CA LYS A 50 -7.96 -1.41 26.26
C LYS A 50 -8.73 -0.45 27.16
N ASP A 51 -9.43 0.51 26.57
CA ASP A 51 -10.25 1.48 27.31
C ASP A 51 -11.41 0.77 28.00
N TYR A 52 -12.04 -0.19 27.35
CA TYR A 52 -13.12 -0.99 27.92
C TYR A 52 -12.63 -1.81 29.11
N ILE A 53 -11.49 -2.45 29.01
CA ILE A 53 -10.88 -3.22 30.08
C ILE A 53 -10.58 -2.32 31.28
N LYS A 54 -10.02 -1.14 31.05
CA LYS A 54 -9.76 -0.15 32.09
C LYS A 54 -11.04 0.25 32.83
N THR A 55 -12.11 0.47 32.08
CA THR A 55 -13.41 0.82 32.66
C THR A 55 -13.94 -0.31 33.55
N LEU A 56 -13.81 -1.57 33.10
CA LEU A 56 -14.23 -2.72 33.90
C LEU A 56 -13.39 -2.86 35.17
N GLU A 57 -12.09 -2.69 35.06
CA GLU A 57 -11.19 -2.76 36.21
C GLU A 57 -11.56 -1.71 37.26
N ASN A 58 -11.82 -0.49 36.83
CA ASN A 58 -12.24 0.59 37.74
C ASN A 58 -13.56 0.28 38.44
N LYS A 59 -14.50 -0.34 37.75
CA LYS A 59 -15.78 -0.76 38.35
C LYS A 59 -15.61 -1.84 39.36
N ILE A 60 -14.73 -2.80 39.13
CA ILE A 60 -14.47 -3.92 40.04
C ILE A 60 -13.72 -3.44 41.27
N LEU A 61 -12.77 -2.52 41.13
CA LEU A 61 -11.92 -2.03 42.19
C LEU A 61 -12.57 -0.92 43.03
N SER A 62 -13.60 -0.33 42.52
CA SER A 62 -14.36 0.70 43.27
C SER A 62 -15.51 0.06 44.03
#